data_30539765db69f5a178562b9777f7ff6a
#
_entry.id   30539765db69f5a178562b9777f7ff6a
#
_cell.length_a   1.000
_cell.length_b   1.000
_cell.length_c   1.000
_cell.angle_alpha   90.00
_cell.angle_beta   90.00
_cell.angle_gamma   90.00
#
_symmetry.space_group_name_H-M   'P 1'
#
loop_
_entity.id
_entity.type
_entity.pdbx_description
1 polymer ?
#
loop_
_entity_poly.entity_id
_entity_poly.type
_entity_poly.pdbx_seq_one_letter_code
_entity_poly.pdbx_strand_id
1 'polypeptide(L)'
;MTKNALKIINNAMEALGLEYGLVRYNKKPVVYPYWVGEYQEDPPTSESGHSTSSFLLTGFHRGSWEDLETQKECIENYFNKVSGKTVMAEDGSAVAIFYSNSLIVPTVDAELKRIQINLDVHEWSVK
;
A
#
# COMPACT_ATOMS: atom_id res chain seq x y z
N MET A 1 9.33 -7.70 3.31
CA MET A 1 7.93 -8.12 3.61
C MET A 1 7.71 -9.55 3.13
N THR A 2 6.93 -10.29 3.87
CA THR A 2 6.61 -11.67 3.48
C THR A 2 5.67 -11.69 2.28
N LYS A 3 5.65 -12.82 1.58
CA LYS A 3 4.70 -13.03 0.47
C LYS A 3 3.26 -12.87 0.94
N ASN A 4 2.97 -13.30 2.18
CA ASN A 4 1.64 -13.19 2.76
C ASN A 4 1.23 -11.73 2.94
N ALA A 5 2.13 -10.88 3.45
CA ALA A 5 1.85 -9.45 3.60
C ALA A 5 1.62 -8.77 2.25
N LEU A 6 2.44 -9.11 1.24
CA LEU A 6 2.27 -8.58 -0.11
C LEU A 6 0.93 -9.00 -0.72
N LYS A 7 0.53 -10.25 -0.46
CA LYS A 7 -0.77 -10.77 -0.93
C LYS A 7 -1.93 -10.06 -0.27
N ILE A 8 -1.82 -9.75 1.02
CA ILE A 8 -2.86 -9.01 1.76
C ILE A 8 -3.09 -7.64 1.12
N ILE A 9 -2.01 -6.93 0.78
CA ILE A 9 -2.11 -5.62 0.13
C ILE A 9 -2.73 -5.76 -1.26
N ASN A 10 -2.29 -6.74 -2.04
CA ASN A 10 -2.86 -6.99 -3.37
C ASN A 10 -4.36 -7.27 -3.28
N ASN A 11 -4.77 -8.11 -2.33
CA ASN A 11 -6.18 -8.44 -2.14
C ASN A 11 -6.99 -7.23 -1.69
N ALA A 12 -6.40 -6.37 -0.86
CA ALA A 12 -7.06 -5.14 -0.42
C ALA A 12 -7.31 -4.20 -1.60
N MET A 13 -6.33 -4.00 -2.45
CA MET A 13 -6.47 -3.13 -3.63
C MET A 13 -7.52 -3.69 -4.59
N GLU A 14 -7.54 -5.00 -4.76
CA GLU A 14 -8.55 -5.68 -5.59
C GLU A 14 -9.95 -5.53 -4.99
N ALA A 15 -10.08 -5.72 -3.68
CA ALA A 15 -11.37 -5.56 -2.97
C ALA A 15 -11.90 -4.13 -3.07
N LEU A 16 -11.02 -3.13 -3.13
CA LEU A 16 -11.39 -1.74 -3.31
C LEU A 16 -11.68 -1.39 -4.78
N GLY A 17 -11.47 -2.33 -5.70
CA GLY A 17 -11.69 -2.10 -7.12
C GLY A 17 -10.65 -1.21 -7.78
N LEU A 18 -9.44 -1.14 -7.21
CA LEU A 18 -8.39 -0.27 -7.69
C LEU A 18 -7.39 -1.02 -8.59
N GLU A 19 -6.89 -0.34 -9.62
CA GLU A 19 -5.84 -0.87 -10.49
C GLU A 19 -4.51 -0.80 -9.74
N TYR A 20 -3.81 -1.93 -9.65
CA TYR A 20 -2.63 -2.03 -8.80
C TYR A 20 -1.61 -3.01 -9.38
N GLY A 21 -0.33 -2.72 -9.22
CA GLY A 21 0.78 -3.62 -9.52
C GLY A 21 1.91 -3.43 -8.53
N LEU A 22 2.55 -4.54 -8.14
CA LEU A 22 3.75 -4.50 -7.30
C LEU A 22 4.95 -4.20 -8.19
N VAL A 23 5.72 -3.17 -7.82
CA VAL A 23 6.89 -2.66 -8.52
C VAL A 23 6.52 -1.98 -9.85
N ARG A 24 5.62 -2.55 -10.62
CA ARG A 24 5.16 -1.98 -11.88
C ARG A 24 3.73 -2.37 -12.20
N TYR A 25 3.09 -1.54 -13.00
CA TYR A 25 1.74 -1.78 -13.49
C TYR A 25 1.82 -2.06 -14.99
N ASN A 26 1.40 -3.25 -15.42
CA ASN A 26 1.60 -3.74 -16.79
C ASN A 26 0.35 -3.88 -17.64
N LYS A 27 -0.80 -3.48 -17.14
CA LYS A 27 -2.05 -3.62 -17.89
C LYS A 27 -2.05 -2.74 -19.14
N LYS A 28 -2.48 -3.30 -20.26
CA LYS A 28 -2.60 -2.58 -21.54
C LYS A 28 -4.00 -2.79 -22.10
N PRO A 29 -4.71 -1.72 -22.49
CA PRO A 29 -4.34 -0.33 -22.31
C PRO A 29 -4.29 0.07 -20.83
N VAL A 30 -3.54 1.11 -20.52
CA VAL A 30 -3.41 1.61 -19.15
C VAL A 30 -4.75 2.15 -18.66
N VAL A 31 -5.17 1.74 -17.47
CA VAL A 31 -6.38 2.23 -16.83
C VAL A 31 -5.99 3.21 -15.73
N TYR A 32 -6.49 4.43 -15.81
CA TYR A 32 -6.23 5.47 -14.81
C TYR A 32 -7.42 5.64 -13.87
N PRO A 33 -7.23 5.95 -12.59
CA PRO A 33 -5.95 5.96 -11.88
C PRO A 33 -5.41 4.54 -11.67
N TYR A 34 -4.10 4.40 -11.55
CA TYR A 34 -3.50 3.14 -11.14
C TYR A 34 -2.47 3.37 -10.02
N TRP A 35 -2.17 2.32 -9.28
CA TRP A 35 -1.28 2.37 -8.13
C TRP A 35 -0.15 1.37 -8.28
N VAL A 36 1.04 1.78 -7.86
CA VAL A 36 2.22 0.92 -7.86
C VAL A 36 2.75 0.82 -6.44
N GLY A 37 3.00 -0.41 -5.99
CA GLY A 37 3.50 -0.67 -4.64
C GLY A 37 4.99 -0.99 -4.62
N GLU A 38 5.67 -0.46 -3.62
CA GLU A 38 7.07 -0.75 -3.32
C GLU A 38 7.23 -0.81 -1.82
N TYR A 39 8.27 -1.47 -1.32
CA TYR A 39 8.48 -1.49 0.12
C TYR A 39 9.96 -1.35 0.47
N GLN A 40 10.17 -0.92 1.72
CA GLN A 40 11.49 -0.86 2.32
C GLN A 40 11.37 -1.50 3.70
N GLU A 41 12.19 -2.50 3.95
CA GLU A 41 12.22 -3.16 5.25
C GLU A 41 13.09 -2.37 6.22
N ASP A 42 12.63 -2.26 7.46
CA ASP A 42 13.40 -1.66 8.52
C ASP A 42 14.39 -2.69 9.08
N PRO A 43 15.55 -2.25 9.61
CA PRO A 43 16.47 -3.19 10.26
C PRO A 43 15.78 -3.92 11.43
N PRO A 44 16.09 -5.20 11.63
CA PRO A 44 15.51 -5.93 12.77
C PRO A 44 15.96 -5.30 14.09
N THR A 45 14.98 -5.03 14.96
CA THR A 45 15.24 -4.34 16.23
C THR A 45 15.09 -5.27 17.44
N SER A 46 14.60 -6.49 17.23
CA SER A 46 14.41 -7.44 18.34
C SER A 46 14.43 -8.87 17.82
N GLU A 47 14.64 -9.81 18.75
CA GLU A 47 14.64 -11.25 18.47
C GLU A 47 13.24 -11.87 18.58
N SER A 48 12.22 -11.05 18.80
CA SER A 48 10.87 -11.53 19.11
C SER A 48 10.05 -11.97 17.89
N GLY A 49 10.63 -11.98 16.71
CA GLY A 49 9.90 -12.33 15.47
C GLY A 49 9.06 -11.20 14.92
N HIS A 50 9.14 -10.01 15.51
CA HIS A 50 8.44 -8.82 15.03
C HIS A 50 9.33 -8.08 14.05
N SER A 51 8.78 -7.74 12.89
CA SER A 51 9.46 -6.91 11.90
C SER A 51 8.54 -5.82 11.40
N THR A 52 9.14 -4.73 10.93
CA THR A 52 8.40 -3.60 10.37
C THR A 52 8.92 -3.27 8.99
N SER A 53 8.02 -2.75 8.16
CA SER A 53 8.36 -2.28 6.81
C SER A 53 7.52 -1.05 6.51
N SER A 54 8.04 -0.20 5.62
CA SER A 54 7.26 0.88 5.03
C SER A 54 6.83 0.43 3.65
N PHE A 55 5.53 0.50 3.38
CA PHE A 55 5.00 0.18 2.07
C PHE A 55 4.53 1.46 1.39
N LEU A 56 5.03 1.69 0.18
CA LEU A 56 4.78 2.90 -0.57
C LEU A 56 3.81 2.59 -1.71
N LEU A 57 2.65 3.24 -1.69
CA LEU A 57 1.68 3.17 -2.79
C LEU A 57 1.73 4.48 -3.54
N THR A 58 2.12 4.43 -4.80
CA THR A 58 2.17 5.61 -5.66
C THR A 58 1.04 5.53 -6.66
N GLY A 59 0.13 6.50 -6.62
CA GLY A 59 -1.00 6.59 -7.53
C GLY A 59 -0.71 7.57 -8.65
N PHE A 60 -1.10 7.18 -9.87
CA PHE A 60 -0.90 7.97 -11.09
C PHE A 60 -2.23 8.18 -11.78
N HIS A 61 -2.49 9.42 -12.20
CA HIS A 61 -3.72 9.74 -12.91
C HIS A 61 -3.48 10.87 -13.93
N ARG A 62 -4.20 10.82 -15.02
CA ARG A 62 -4.16 11.89 -16.03
C ARG A 62 -5.46 12.71 -16.07
N GLY A 63 -6.42 12.36 -15.22
CA GLY A 63 -7.67 13.10 -15.06
C GLY A 63 -7.58 14.12 -13.93
N SER A 64 -8.69 14.31 -13.21
CA SER A 64 -8.76 15.29 -12.13
C SER A 64 -8.06 14.83 -10.86
N TRP A 65 -7.60 15.80 -10.06
CA TRP A 65 -7.08 15.50 -8.73
C TRP A 65 -8.15 14.86 -7.85
N GLU A 66 -9.40 15.28 -8.02
CA GLU A 66 -10.52 14.75 -7.24
C GLU A 66 -10.67 13.23 -7.40
N ASP A 67 -10.51 12.71 -8.62
CA ASP A 67 -10.58 11.27 -8.87
C ASP A 67 -9.48 10.53 -8.12
N LEU A 68 -8.26 11.04 -8.17
CA LEU A 68 -7.13 10.43 -7.49
C LEU A 68 -7.27 10.53 -5.97
N GLU A 69 -7.73 11.67 -5.47
CA GLU A 69 -7.98 11.88 -4.04
C GLU A 69 -9.08 10.95 -3.52
N THR A 70 -10.11 10.69 -4.32
CA THR A 70 -11.18 9.76 -3.94
C THR A 70 -10.62 8.37 -3.71
N GLN A 71 -9.74 7.90 -4.59
CA GLN A 71 -9.10 6.58 -4.41
C GLN A 71 -8.15 6.58 -3.22
N LYS A 72 -7.42 7.68 -3.00
CA LYS A 72 -6.57 7.82 -1.83
C LYS A 72 -7.38 7.68 -0.54
N GLU A 73 -8.54 8.33 -0.47
CA GLU A 73 -9.42 8.24 0.70
C GLU A 73 -9.93 6.82 0.94
N CYS A 74 -10.23 6.08 -0.13
CA CYS A 74 -10.63 4.67 0.00
C CYS A 74 -9.51 3.85 0.64
N ILE A 75 -8.28 4.05 0.24
CA ILE A 75 -7.13 3.35 0.79
C ILE A 75 -6.91 3.77 2.25
N GLU A 76 -6.98 5.07 2.53
CA GLU A 76 -6.81 5.62 3.87
C GLU A 76 -7.83 5.05 4.85
N ASN A 77 -9.09 4.98 4.44
CA ASN A 77 -10.15 4.46 5.30
C ASN A 77 -10.02 2.95 5.49
N TYR A 78 -9.58 2.22 4.47
CA TYR A 78 -9.42 0.76 4.57
C TYR A 78 -8.33 0.40 5.58
N PHE A 79 -7.19 1.07 5.53
CA PHE A 79 -6.05 0.77 6.39
C PHE A 79 -6.01 1.60 7.68
N ASN A 80 -6.88 2.52 7.89
CA ASN A 80 -7.05 3.39 9.06
C ASN A 80 -5.80 3.51 9.96
N LYS A 81 -5.34 4.72 10.25
CA LYS A 81 -4.11 4.94 11.01
C LYS A 81 -4.22 4.62 12.51
N VAL A 82 -5.44 4.49 13.03
CA VAL A 82 -5.66 4.19 14.45
C VAL A 82 -5.83 2.70 14.69
N SER A 83 -6.78 2.08 14.00
CA SER A 83 -7.09 0.65 14.19
C SER A 83 -6.35 -0.25 13.21
N GLY A 84 -5.99 0.25 12.05
CA GLY A 84 -5.30 -0.52 11.02
C GLY A 84 -6.12 -1.67 10.47
N LYS A 85 -5.47 -2.51 9.68
CA LYS A 85 -6.04 -3.76 9.18
C LYS A 85 -5.14 -4.90 9.62
N THR A 86 -5.65 -5.77 10.47
CA THR A 86 -4.90 -6.91 11.00
C THR A 86 -5.44 -8.21 10.43
N VAL A 87 -4.55 -9.06 9.94
CA VAL A 87 -4.88 -10.39 9.42
C VAL A 87 -4.01 -11.40 10.14
N MET A 88 -4.64 -12.44 10.70
CA MET A 88 -3.95 -13.52 11.37
C MET A 88 -4.00 -14.78 10.50
N ALA A 89 -2.86 -15.45 10.37
CA ALA A 89 -2.76 -16.71 9.65
C ALA A 89 -3.02 -17.88 10.60
N GLU A 90 -3.30 -19.06 10.04
CA GLU A 90 -3.58 -20.27 10.81
C GLU A 90 -2.41 -20.71 11.68
N ASP A 91 -1.18 -20.41 11.25
CA ASP A 91 0.03 -20.74 12.02
C ASP A 91 0.30 -19.80 13.19
N GLY A 92 -0.58 -18.81 13.40
CA GLY A 92 -0.44 -17.82 14.47
C GLY A 92 0.35 -16.58 14.07
N SER A 93 0.92 -16.55 12.87
CA SER A 93 1.57 -15.32 12.39
C SER A 93 0.52 -14.25 12.12
N ALA A 94 0.93 -12.99 12.18
CA ALA A 94 0.01 -11.86 12.01
C ALA A 94 0.65 -10.75 11.20
N VAL A 95 -0.18 -10.03 10.47
CA VAL A 95 0.21 -8.84 9.72
C VAL A 95 -0.76 -7.73 10.08
N ALA A 96 -0.24 -6.58 10.49
CA ALA A 96 -1.04 -5.39 10.75
C ALA A 96 -0.54 -4.25 9.87
N ILE A 97 -1.45 -3.62 9.15
CA ILE A 97 -1.12 -2.56 8.20
C ILE A 97 -1.89 -1.30 8.58
N PHE A 98 -1.17 -0.19 8.73
CA PHE A 98 -1.73 1.10 9.13
C PHE A 98 -1.42 2.15 8.09
N TYR A 99 -2.39 2.99 7.80
CA TYR A 99 -2.14 4.19 7.03
C TYR A 99 -1.26 5.13 7.87
N SER A 100 -0.17 5.62 7.30
CA SER A 100 0.71 6.55 7.98
C SER A 100 0.47 7.98 7.52
N ASN A 101 0.79 8.26 6.27
CA ASN A 101 0.60 9.58 5.69
C ASN A 101 0.57 9.50 4.16
N SER A 102 0.32 10.64 3.54
CA SER A 102 0.38 10.77 2.10
C SER A 102 0.92 12.14 1.70
N LEU A 103 1.42 12.23 0.49
CA LEU A 103 1.93 13.48 -0.07
C LEU A 103 1.71 13.53 -1.58
N ILE A 104 1.57 14.75 -2.09
CA ILE A 104 1.54 14.99 -3.52
C ILE A 104 2.99 15.01 -4.00
N VAL A 105 3.27 14.25 -5.06
CA VAL A 105 4.63 14.18 -5.63
C VAL A 105 4.63 14.95 -6.96
N PRO A 106 5.50 15.97 -7.11
CA PRO A 106 5.60 16.70 -8.36
C PRO A 106 6.03 15.79 -9.51
N THR A 107 5.51 16.06 -10.70
CA THR A 107 5.89 15.36 -11.92
C THR A 107 6.39 16.37 -12.94
N VAL A 108 7.21 15.91 -13.87
CA VAL A 108 7.70 16.74 -14.98
C VAL A 108 6.58 16.98 -15.99
N ASP A 109 5.68 16.01 -16.14
CA ASP A 109 4.52 16.08 -17.04
C ASP A 109 3.35 16.73 -16.31
N ALA A 110 2.96 17.93 -16.74
CA ALA A 110 1.87 18.69 -16.10
C ALA A 110 0.51 17.97 -16.16
N GLU A 111 0.32 17.07 -17.12
CA GLU A 111 -0.91 16.30 -17.24
C GLU A 111 -0.97 15.10 -16.30
N LEU A 112 0.18 14.65 -15.79
CA LEU A 112 0.28 13.50 -14.91
C LEU A 112 0.27 13.93 -13.46
N LYS A 113 -0.69 13.41 -12.71
CA LYS A 113 -0.82 13.65 -11.26
C LYS A 113 -0.31 12.44 -10.50
N ARG A 114 0.36 12.67 -9.39
CA ARG A 114 0.95 11.61 -8.58
C ARG A 114 0.78 11.89 -7.09
N ILE A 115 0.30 10.86 -6.37
CA ILE A 115 0.18 10.89 -4.91
C ILE A 115 0.91 9.67 -4.38
N GLN A 116 1.68 9.85 -3.33
CA GLN A 116 2.34 8.76 -2.62
C GLN A 116 1.68 8.57 -1.26
N ILE A 117 1.29 7.33 -0.97
CA ILE A 117 0.76 6.93 0.33
C ILE A 117 1.81 6.06 1.01
N ASN A 118 2.05 6.33 2.29
CA ASN A 118 2.94 5.52 3.12
C ASN A 118 2.10 4.68 4.08
N LEU A 119 2.33 3.37 4.06
CA LEU A 119 1.69 2.42 4.98
C LEU A 119 2.76 1.84 5.89
N ASP A 120 2.43 1.69 7.18
CA ASP A 120 3.28 0.98 8.13
C ASP A 120 2.84 -0.46 8.22
N VAL A 121 3.75 -1.39 7.96
CA VAL A 121 3.46 -2.82 7.96
C VAL A 121 4.21 -3.48 9.11
N HIS A 122 3.46 -4.13 9.99
CA HIS A 122 4.00 -4.89 11.12
C HIS A 122 3.73 -6.35 10.89
N GLU A 123 4.75 -7.18 11.04
CA GLU A 123 4.63 -8.61 10.87
C GLU A 123 5.18 -9.34 12.10
N TRP A 124 4.43 -10.33 12.57
CA TRP A 124 4.83 -11.21 13.68
C TRP A 124 4.85 -12.62 13.15
N SER A 125 6.02 -13.25 13.18
CA SER A 125 6.17 -14.63 12.74
C SER A 125 6.23 -15.55 13.95
N VAL A 126 5.76 -16.78 13.76
CA VAL A 126 5.82 -17.85 14.75
C VAL A 126 6.99 -18.75 14.39
N LYS A 127 7.80 -19.09 15.38
CA LYS A 127 8.91 -20.02 15.19
C LYS A 127 8.57 -21.38 15.79
#